data_9a040a885a6d833513dc6ac43f6e4a03
#
_entry.id   9a040a885a6d833513dc6ac43f6e4a03
#
_cell.length_a   1.000
_cell.length_b   1.000
_cell.length_c   1.000
_cell.angle_alpha   90.00
_cell.angle_beta   90.00
_cell.angle_gamma   90.00
#
_symmetry.space_group_name_H-M   'P 1'
#
loop_
_entity.id
_entity.type
_entity.pdbx_description
1 polymer ?
#
loop_
_entity_poly.entity_id
_entity_poly.type
_entity_poly.pdbx_seq_one_letter_code
_entity_poly.pdbx_strand_id
1 'polypeptide(L)'
;MAAMLTAHGHEVAFYRRTTEGVRESSVGKVAGFLSGIYSPSGVRGMREALRRERPDVVNVHNLYPFISPAALFECKKAGVPVVMTVHNFRLICPTGLFMRNGIPCETCLERGNEWSCVRYNCEHSRLKSLGYTLRNVYARWTGAYRKNVDAFACITDFQRQKLIAAGYDAQKIRVIPNFLPIPQSYRSGVGKYVAFCGRISREKGVDLILEVARRNPNIPFKLAGEVRDKELVEQIPANCELVGYLSGDALSQFYQEAAFFVMASKWYEGFPMSILEAACYGKPTIGPAHGGFTEIIGRGDSAIGKLFEPNNLDDLERQIVSLWHAPDEIARLGQMAFEKLQCEYSSEVIYKKWDSLFQELVRKH
;
A
#
# COMPACT_ATOMS: atom_id res chain seq x y z
N MET A 1 -10.73 -5.95 -7.14
CA MET A 1 -11.48 -6.89 -6.27
C MET A 1 -12.94 -7.01 -6.67
N ALA A 2 -13.77 -5.96 -6.62
CA ALA A 2 -15.20 -6.09 -6.97
C ALA A 2 -15.42 -6.74 -8.34
N ALA A 3 -14.79 -6.24 -9.41
CA ALA A 3 -14.89 -6.83 -10.74
C ALA A 3 -14.48 -8.33 -10.77
N MET A 4 -13.44 -8.71 -10.01
CA MET A 4 -13.00 -10.10 -9.88
C MET A 4 -14.10 -10.94 -9.21
N LEU A 5 -14.67 -10.49 -8.10
CA LEU A 5 -15.74 -11.21 -7.40
C LEU A 5 -17.00 -11.35 -8.27
N THR A 6 -17.41 -10.26 -8.94
CA THR A 6 -18.58 -10.30 -9.84
C THR A 6 -18.36 -11.25 -11.02
N ALA A 7 -17.16 -11.31 -11.59
CA ALA A 7 -16.81 -12.26 -12.66
C ALA A 7 -16.93 -13.73 -12.23
N HIS A 8 -16.84 -14.01 -10.91
CA HIS A 8 -17.00 -15.34 -10.32
C HIS A 8 -18.40 -15.56 -9.71
N GLY A 9 -19.39 -14.74 -10.05
CA GLY A 9 -20.78 -14.94 -9.68
C GLY A 9 -21.20 -14.37 -8.32
N HIS A 10 -20.31 -13.60 -7.63
CA HIS A 10 -20.70 -12.91 -6.40
C HIS A 10 -21.50 -11.64 -6.71
N GLU A 11 -22.55 -11.39 -5.94
CA GLU A 11 -23.22 -10.10 -5.91
C GLU A 11 -22.44 -9.13 -5.00
N VAL A 12 -22.06 -7.96 -5.53
CA VAL A 12 -21.21 -7.00 -4.81
C VAL A 12 -21.91 -5.67 -4.64
N ALA A 13 -22.31 -5.36 -3.41
CA ALA A 13 -22.87 -4.07 -3.05
C ALA A 13 -21.82 -3.17 -2.36
N PHE A 14 -22.04 -1.86 -2.42
CA PHE A 14 -21.10 -0.88 -1.85
C PHE A 14 -21.77 0.06 -0.86
N TYR A 15 -21.16 0.20 0.30
CA TYR A 15 -21.40 1.33 1.19
C TYR A 15 -20.15 2.25 1.19
N ARG A 16 -20.27 3.41 0.58
CA ARG A 16 -19.19 4.38 0.41
C ARG A 16 -19.57 5.75 0.92
N ARG A 17 -18.57 6.51 1.37
CA ARG A 17 -18.67 7.94 1.68
C ARG A 17 -17.53 8.68 1.01
N THR A 18 -17.87 9.76 0.27
CA THR A 18 -16.87 10.64 -0.37
C THR A 18 -16.32 11.67 0.60
N THR A 19 -15.08 12.08 0.38
CA THR A 19 -14.44 13.22 1.05
C THR A 19 -14.40 14.46 0.15
N GLU A 20 -14.98 14.41 -1.05
CA GLU A 20 -15.06 15.55 -1.96
C GLU A 20 -15.80 16.72 -1.32
N GLY A 21 -15.31 17.93 -1.53
CA GLY A 21 -15.87 19.17 -0.98
C GLY A 21 -15.69 19.40 0.52
N VAL A 22 -15.37 18.37 1.30
CA VAL A 22 -15.25 18.50 2.77
C VAL A 22 -13.87 19.00 3.21
N ARG A 23 -12.84 18.74 2.41
CA ARG A 23 -11.46 19.16 2.71
C ARG A 23 -11.23 20.67 2.54
N GLU A 24 -12.10 21.35 1.83
CA GLU A 24 -11.95 22.77 1.48
C GLU A 24 -12.49 23.70 2.55
N SER A 25 -13.46 23.27 3.39
CA SER A 25 -14.04 24.09 4.45
C SER A 25 -13.47 23.80 5.83
N SER A 26 -13.35 24.82 6.69
CA SER A 26 -12.93 24.66 8.08
C SER A 26 -13.92 23.83 8.89
N VAL A 27 -15.21 23.97 8.64
CA VAL A 27 -16.29 23.19 9.26
C VAL A 27 -16.17 21.71 8.85
N GLY A 28 -15.89 21.44 7.57
CA GLY A 28 -15.66 20.10 7.06
C GLY A 28 -14.46 19.40 7.70
N LYS A 29 -13.37 20.14 7.96
CA LYS A 29 -12.20 19.60 8.66
C LYS A 29 -12.51 19.19 10.10
N VAL A 30 -13.28 20.00 10.84
CA VAL A 30 -13.72 19.68 12.21
C VAL A 30 -14.71 18.49 12.18
N ALA A 31 -15.67 18.49 11.27
CA ALA A 31 -16.60 17.38 11.09
C ALA A 31 -15.88 16.08 10.76
N GLY A 32 -14.90 16.11 9.86
CA GLY A 32 -14.05 14.95 9.53
C GLY A 32 -13.22 14.45 10.71
N PHE A 33 -12.73 15.35 11.57
CA PHE A 33 -12.02 15.02 12.79
C PHE A 33 -12.91 14.26 13.78
N LEU A 34 -14.08 14.80 14.12
CA LEU A 34 -15.02 14.17 15.05
C LEU A 34 -15.60 12.88 14.49
N SER A 35 -15.98 12.88 13.20
CA SER A 35 -16.52 11.68 12.52
C SER A 35 -15.50 10.55 12.42
N GLY A 36 -14.20 10.87 12.39
CA GLY A 36 -13.14 9.86 12.43
C GLY A 36 -13.14 9.08 13.74
N ILE A 37 -13.47 9.71 14.85
CA ILE A 37 -13.59 9.05 16.16
C ILE A 37 -14.92 8.30 16.24
N TYR A 38 -16.03 9.02 16.07
CA TYR A 38 -17.40 8.47 16.08
C TYR A 38 -18.28 9.17 15.05
N SER A 39 -18.88 8.42 14.13
CA SER A 39 -19.76 8.93 13.09
C SER A 39 -21.17 8.38 13.22
N PRO A 40 -22.13 9.14 13.82
CA PRO A 40 -23.53 8.70 13.93
C PRO A 40 -24.14 8.39 12.56
N SER A 41 -23.85 9.24 11.57
CA SER A 41 -24.33 9.05 10.19
C SER A 41 -23.68 7.86 9.50
N GLY A 42 -22.40 7.56 9.81
CA GLY A 42 -21.70 6.37 9.32
C GLY A 42 -22.30 5.08 9.90
N VAL A 43 -22.63 5.09 11.21
CA VAL A 43 -23.30 3.96 11.89
C VAL A 43 -24.69 3.74 11.31
N ARG A 44 -25.49 4.82 11.14
CA ARG A 44 -26.84 4.71 10.55
C ARG A 44 -26.78 4.16 9.13
N GLY A 45 -25.89 4.70 8.28
CA GLY A 45 -25.75 4.24 6.89
C GLY A 45 -25.28 2.78 6.80
N MET A 46 -24.42 2.31 7.71
CA MET A 46 -24.05 0.90 7.77
C MET A 46 -25.27 0.02 8.11
N ARG A 47 -26.05 0.41 9.11
CA ARG A 47 -27.29 -0.30 9.48
C ARG A 47 -28.28 -0.36 8.33
N GLU A 48 -28.47 0.73 7.60
CA GLU A 48 -29.38 0.80 6.43
C GLU A 48 -28.85 -0.09 5.30
N ALA A 49 -27.54 -0.05 5.01
CA ALA A 49 -26.91 -0.91 4.02
C ALA A 49 -27.08 -2.40 4.36
N LEU A 50 -26.80 -2.80 5.59
CA LEU A 50 -26.99 -4.20 6.04
C LEU A 50 -28.44 -4.69 5.88
N ARG A 51 -29.43 -3.83 6.18
CA ARG A 51 -30.86 -4.19 6.02
C ARG A 51 -31.29 -4.30 4.57
N ARG A 52 -30.78 -3.43 3.71
CA ARG A 52 -31.13 -3.37 2.29
C ARG A 52 -30.46 -4.49 1.50
N GLU A 53 -29.16 -4.66 1.68
CA GLU A 53 -28.35 -5.58 0.86
C GLU A 53 -28.32 -7.01 1.44
N ARG A 54 -28.54 -7.19 2.75
CA ARG A 54 -28.47 -8.48 3.47
C ARG A 54 -27.23 -9.30 3.07
N PRO A 55 -26.00 -8.74 3.17
CA PRO A 55 -24.81 -9.42 2.69
C PRO A 55 -24.46 -10.62 3.58
N ASP A 56 -23.90 -11.68 2.97
CA ASP A 56 -23.32 -12.81 3.68
C ASP A 56 -22.03 -12.46 4.41
N VAL A 57 -21.27 -11.47 3.88
CA VAL A 57 -20.01 -10.99 4.46
C VAL A 57 -19.79 -9.51 4.13
N VAL A 58 -19.23 -8.77 5.07
CA VAL A 58 -18.80 -7.37 4.87
C VAL A 58 -17.28 -7.30 4.77
N ASN A 59 -16.75 -6.83 3.64
CA ASN A 59 -15.33 -6.53 3.51
C ASN A 59 -15.07 -5.02 3.66
N VAL A 60 -14.29 -4.66 4.68
CA VAL A 60 -13.96 -3.29 5.04
C VAL A 60 -12.58 -2.92 4.52
N HIS A 61 -12.49 -1.90 3.65
CA HIS A 61 -11.21 -1.41 3.14
C HIS A 61 -10.71 -0.17 3.89
N ASN A 62 -11.59 0.77 4.21
CA ASN A 62 -11.24 1.99 4.95
C ASN A 62 -12.49 2.62 5.57
N LEU A 63 -12.45 2.94 6.86
CA LEU A 63 -13.58 3.52 7.59
C LEU A 63 -13.47 5.04 7.77
N TYR A 64 -12.33 5.63 7.43
CA TYR A 64 -12.05 7.03 7.71
C TYR A 64 -12.18 7.92 6.48
N PRO A 65 -12.60 9.19 6.69
CA PRO A 65 -12.95 9.81 7.98
C PRO A 65 -14.43 9.69 8.39
N PHE A 66 -15.37 9.26 7.51
CA PHE A 66 -16.81 9.49 7.69
C PHE A 66 -17.64 8.26 8.07
N ILE A 67 -17.06 7.08 8.16
CA ILE A 67 -17.80 5.86 8.58
C ILE A 67 -17.52 5.55 10.05
N SER A 68 -16.27 5.65 10.50
CA SER A 68 -15.73 5.34 11.83
C SER A 68 -15.78 3.85 12.22
N PRO A 69 -14.91 3.42 13.15
CA PRO A 69 -14.91 2.03 13.66
C PRO A 69 -16.19 1.61 14.35
N ALA A 70 -17.00 2.59 14.84
CA ALA A 70 -18.28 2.31 15.48
C ALA A 70 -19.30 1.61 14.54
N ALA A 71 -19.16 1.77 13.23
CA ALA A 71 -20.03 1.09 12.26
C ALA A 71 -19.89 -0.45 12.31
N LEU A 72 -18.75 -0.99 12.76
CA LEU A 72 -18.51 -2.42 12.87
C LEU A 72 -19.42 -3.10 13.91
N PHE A 73 -19.87 -2.37 14.93
CA PHE A 73 -20.83 -2.90 15.89
C PHE A 73 -22.19 -3.22 15.27
N GLU A 74 -22.57 -2.52 14.19
CA GLU A 74 -23.81 -2.81 13.48
C GLU A 74 -23.73 -4.12 12.69
N CYS A 75 -22.55 -4.44 12.11
CA CYS A 75 -22.31 -5.74 11.48
C CYS A 75 -22.46 -6.87 12.51
N LYS A 76 -21.83 -6.73 13.68
CA LYS A 76 -21.95 -7.71 14.77
C LYS A 76 -23.37 -7.90 15.25
N LYS A 77 -24.15 -6.81 15.41
CA LYS A 77 -25.57 -6.87 15.78
C LYS A 77 -26.43 -7.55 14.72
N ALA A 78 -26.06 -7.41 13.45
CA ALA A 78 -26.77 -8.03 12.34
C ALA A 78 -26.37 -9.51 12.13
N GLY A 79 -25.41 -10.04 12.87
CA GLY A 79 -24.88 -11.40 12.69
C GLY A 79 -24.08 -11.57 11.39
N VAL A 80 -23.58 -10.49 10.80
CA VAL A 80 -22.84 -10.54 9.51
C VAL A 80 -21.35 -10.51 9.78
N PRO A 81 -20.59 -11.52 9.33
CA PRO A 81 -19.13 -11.57 9.51
C PRO A 81 -18.41 -10.45 8.79
N VAL A 82 -17.33 -9.97 9.39
CA VAL A 82 -16.53 -8.84 8.90
C VAL A 82 -15.12 -9.28 8.58
N VAL A 83 -14.70 -9.07 7.35
CA VAL A 83 -13.28 -9.07 6.95
C VAL A 83 -12.79 -7.64 6.87
N MET A 84 -11.59 -7.37 7.39
CA MET A 84 -10.93 -6.09 7.23
C MET A 84 -9.68 -6.23 6.38
N THR A 85 -9.68 -5.63 5.19
CA THR A 85 -8.49 -5.53 4.35
C THR A 85 -7.56 -4.45 4.89
N VAL A 86 -6.35 -4.84 5.25
CA VAL A 86 -5.36 -3.98 5.91
C VAL A 86 -4.45 -3.35 4.85
N HIS A 87 -4.78 -2.14 4.40
CA HIS A 87 -3.99 -1.43 3.37
C HIS A 87 -2.83 -0.61 3.94
N ASN A 88 -2.80 -0.39 5.26
CA ASN A 88 -1.79 0.42 5.94
C ASN A 88 -1.74 0.06 7.43
N PHE A 89 -0.87 0.72 8.18
CA PHE A 89 -0.65 0.40 9.59
C PHE A 89 -1.55 1.17 10.57
N ARG A 90 -2.69 1.73 10.13
CA ARG A 90 -3.58 2.54 11.00
C ARG A 90 -4.17 1.81 12.20
N LEU A 91 -4.23 0.51 12.16
CA LEU A 91 -4.66 -0.29 13.31
C LEU A 91 -3.68 -0.19 14.49
N ILE A 92 -2.45 0.26 14.25
CA ILE A 92 -1.35 0.32 15.22
C ILE A 92 -0.83 1.76 15.35
N CYS A 93 -0.44 2.35 14.23
CA CYS A 93 0.12 3.69 14.14
C CYS A 93 -0.98 4.69 13.75
N PRO A 94 -1.25 5.77 14.52
CA PRO A 94 -2.30 6.74 14.20
C PRO A 94 -2.19 7.36 12.81
N THR A 95 -0.98 7.65 12.32
CA THR A 95 -0.76 8.14 10.95
C THR A 95 -0.95 7.05 9.90
N GLY A 96 -0.72 5.79 10.29
CA GLY A 96 -0.76 4.62 9.39
C GLY A 96 0.51 4.42 8.56
N LEU A 97 1.54 5.23 8.78
CA LEU A 97 2.73 5.26 7.94
C LEU A 97 3.93 4.51 8.55
N PHE A 98 3.93 4.30 9.87
CA PHE A 98 5.13 3.86 10.58
C PHE A 98 6.38 4.68 10.19
N MET A 99 6.20 5.99 10.05
CA MET A 99 7.25 6.92 9.67
C MET A 99 7.25 8.16 10.59
N ARG A 100 8.45 8.65 10.91
CA ARG A 100 8.67 9.90 11.62
C ARG A 100 9.96 10.54 11.13
N ASN A 101 9.91 11.83 10.79
CA ASN A 101 11.07 12.58 10.30
C ASN A 101 11.79 11.90 9.11
N GLY A 102 11.03 11.30 8.19
CA GLY A 102 11.57 10.67 6.99
C GLY A 102 12.19 9.28 7.18
N ILE A 103 12.11 8.68 8.39
CA ILE A 103 12.62 7.34 8.68
C ILE A 103 11.52 6.44 9.27
N PRO A 104 11.63 5.10 9.14
CA PRO A 104 10.72 4.16 9.78
C PRO A 104 10.64 4.37 11.29
N CYS A 105 9.42 4.27 11.85
CA CYS A 105 9.17 4.48 13.26
C CYS A 105 8.13 3.50 13.79
N GLU A 106 8.50 2.67 14.74
CA GLU A 106 7.63 1.67 15.37
C GLU A 106 7.26 2.01 16.82
N THR A 107 7.54 3.24 17.28
CA THR A 107 7.40 3.64 18.69
C THR A 107 5.99 3.39 19.26
N CYS A 108 4.93 3.55 18.46
CA CYS A 108 3.56 3.26 18.94
C CYS A 108 3.34 1.75 19.12
N LEU A 109 3.95 0.92 18.30
CA LEU A 109 3.92 -0.55 18.43
C LEU A 109 4.71 -0.98 19.67
N GLU A 110 5.96 -0.55 19.81
CA GLU A 110 6.87 -0.89 20.91
C GLU A 110 6.31 -0.49 22.28
N ARG A 111 5.66 0.67 22.36
CA ARG A 111 5.04 1.16 23.58
C ARG A 111 3.63 0.64 23.83
N GLY A 112 3.04 -0.06 22.88
CA GLY A 112 1.67 -0.57 22.98
C GLY A 112 0.60 0.52 23.13
N ASN A 113 0.89 1.77 22.69
CA ASN A 113 -0.06 2.86 22.78
C ASN A 113 0.18 3.95 21.71
N GLU A 114 -0.87 4.71 21.44
CA GLU A 114 -0.93 5.70 20.37
C GLU A 114 -0.43 7.11 20.77
N TRP A 115 -0.18 7.36 22.07
CA TRP A 115 0.14 8.69 22.59
C TRP A 115 1.50 9.23 22.12
N SER A 116 2.37 8.35 21.65
CA SER A 116 3.61 8.74 21.00
C SER A 116 3.38 9.63 19.77
N CYS A 117 2.25 9.47 19.06
CA CYS A 117 1.89 10.32 17.92
C CYS A 117 1.67 11.78 18.33
N VAL A 118 1.03 12.03 19.49
CA VAL A 118 0.86 13.39 20.03
C VAL A 118 2.20 13.93 20.53
N ARG A 119 2.93 13.13 21.31
CA ARG A 119 4.22 13.54 21.91
C ARG A 119 5.21 14.02 20.84
N TYR A 120 5.29 13.30 19.73
CA TYR A 120 6.21 13.58 18.63
C TYR A 120 5.62 14.42 17.51
N ASN A 121 4.34 14.86 17.65
CA ASN A 121 3.63 15.66 16.64
C ASN A 121 3.75 15.09 15.21
N CYS A 122 3.45 13.78 15.05
CA CYS A 122 3.70 13.03 13.82
C CYS A 122 2.99 13.56 12.57
N GLU A 123 1.92 14.36 12.72
CA GLU A 123 1.17 15.00 11.63
C GLU A 123 1.61 16.47 11.38
N HIS A 124 2.73 16.91 11.97
CA HIS A 124 3.21 18.30 11.92
C HIS A 124 2.14 19.33 12.36
N SER A 125 1.12 18.85 13.10
CA SER A 125 0.04 19.61 13.70
C SER A 125 -0.43 18.90 14.96
N ARG A 126 -0.30 19.55 16.12
CA ARG A 126 -0.69 18.96 17.42
C ARG A 126 -2.16 18.54 17.43
N LEU A 127 -3.04 19.37 16.84
CA LEU A 127 -4.47 19.07 16.76
C LEU A 127 -4.76 17.84 15.91
N LYS A 128 -4.12 17.71 14.72
CA LYS A 128 -4.27 16.53 13.87
C LYS A 128 -3.70 15.29 14.55
N SER A 129 -2.50 15.39 15.16
CA SER A 129 -1.87 14.29 15.89
C SER A 129 -2.76 13.80 17.04
N LEU A 130 -3.39 14.73 17.79
CA LEU A 130 -4.35 14.40 18.84
C LEU A 130 -5.58 13.67 18.26
N GLY A 131 -6.17 14.18 17.19
CA GLY A 131 -7.34 13.57 16.58
C GLY A 131 -7.09 12.14 16.06
N TYR A 132 -5.96 11.93 15.41
CA TYR A 132 -5.58 10.59 14.95
C TYR A 132 -5.32 9.66 16.14
N THR A 133 -4.72 10.16 17.20
CA THR A 133 -4.52 9.38 18.43
C THR A 133 -5.86 9.03 19.08
N LEU A 134 -6.75 10.00 19.30
CA LEU A 134 -8.06 9.77 19.94
C LEU A 134 -8.91 8.77 19.14
N ARG A 135 -8.86 8.81 17.82
CA ARG A 135 -9.52 7.85 16.94
C ARG A 135 -9.05 6.40 17.21
N ASN A 136 -7.74 6.20 17.30
CA ASN A 136 -7.17 4.89 17.57
C ASN A 136 -7.42 4.45 19.01
N VAL A 137 -7.30 5.36 19.98
CA VAL A 137 -7.61 5.12 21.39
C VAL A 137 -9.08 4.69 21.55
N TYR A 138 -10.02 5.40 20.92
CA TYR A 138 -11.43 5.04 20.90
C TYR A 138 -11.65 3.62 20.35
N ALA A 139 -11.07 3.32 19.20
CA ALA A 139 -11.19 2.02 18.58
C ALA A 139 -10.61 0.90 19.47
N ARG A 140 -9.47 1.14 20.10
CA ARG A 140 -8.83 0.20 21.03
C ARG A 140 -9.65 0.02 22.32
N TRP A 141 -10.07 1.11 22.94
CA TRP A 141 -10.82 1.08 24.20
C TRP A 141 -12.18 0.38 24.05
N THR A 142 -12.91 0.68 22.98
CA THR A 142 -14.20 0.02 22.69
C THR A 142 -14.03 -1.41 22.19
N GLY A 143 -12.83 -1.78 21.73
CA GLY A 143 -12.55 -3.05 21.06
C GLY A 143 -13.15 -3.14 19.66
N ALA A 144 -13.45 -2.01 19.03
CA ALA A 144 -14.20 -1.95 17.76
C ALA A 144 -13.63 -2.88 16.69
N TYR A 145 -12.32 -2.95 16.52
CA TYR A 145 -11.70 -3.89 15.59
C TYR A 145 -11.59 -5.31 16.16
N ARG A 146 -11.05 -5.46 17.38
CA ARG A 146 -10.74 -6.78 17.95
C ARG A 146 -11.98 -7.63 18.20
N LYS A 147 -13.13 -7.01 18.55
CA LYS A 147 -14.39 -7.70 18.89
C LYS A 147 -15.30 -7.91 17.71
N ASN A 148 -15.22 -7.05 16.67
CA ASN A 148 -16.21 -7.04 15.58
C ASN A 148 -15.62 -7.37 14.20
N VAL A 149 -14.31 -7.61 14.13
CA VAL A 149 -13.66 -8.12 12.91
C VAL A 149 -13.36 -9.59 13.10
N ASP A 150 -13.86 -10.40 12.18
CA ASP A 150 -13.74 -11.86 12.23
C ASP A 150 -12.45 -12.33 11.53
N ALA A 151 -12.01 -11.60 10.49
CA ALA A 151 -10.73 -11.82 9.85
C ALA A 151 -10.06 -10.52 9.39
N PHE A 152 -8.72 -10.45 9.51
CA PHE A 152 -7.88 -9.39 8.96
C PHE A 152 -7.15 -9.92 7.73
N ALA A 153 -7.42 -9.38 6.56
CA ALA A 153 -6.71 -9.68 5.33
C ALA A 153 -5.53 -8.71 5.18
N CYS A 154 -4.35 -9.12 5.61
CA CYS A 154 -3.10 -8.39 5.39
C CYS A 154 -2.62 -8.60 3.96
N ILE A 155 -2.08 -7.56 3.34
CA ILE A 155 -1.59 -7.63 1.96
C ILE A 155 -0.15 -8.16 1.86
N THR A 156 0.57 -8.27 3.01
CA THR A 156 1.89 -8.89 3.14
C THR A 156 2.03 -9.62 4.48
N ASP A 157 2.94 -10.58 4.56
CA ASP A 157 3.32 -11.21 5.82
C ASP A 157 3.99 -10.22 6.77
N PHE A 158 4.73 -9.25 6.23
CA PHE A 158 5.28 -8.16 7.03
C PHE A 158 4.18 -7.42 7.82
N GLN A 159 3.04 -7.09 7.19
CA GLN A 159 1.91 -6.49 7.92
C GLN A 159 1.30 -7.44 8.93
N ARG A 160 1.17 -8.75 8.58
CA ARG A 160 0.68 -9.77 9.50
C ARG A 160 1.53 -9.82 10.77
N GLN A 161 2.86 -9.85 10.64
CA GLN A 161 3.78 -9.84 11.77
C GLN A 161 3.61 -8.59 12.66
N LYS A 162 3.44 -7.41 12.05
CA LYS A 162 3.20 -6.17 12.81
C LYS A 162 1.87 -6.19 13.57
N LEU A 163 0.81 -6.76 12.99
CA LEU A 163 -0.47 -6.93 13.70
C LEU A 163 -0.36 -7.93 14.86
N ILE A 164 0.33 -9.05 14.67
CA ILE A 164 0.58 -10.03 15.74
C ILE A 164 1.37 -9.37 16.87
N ALA A 165 2.44 -8.64 16.56
CA ALA A 165 3.23 -7.92 17.53
C ALA A 165 2.42 -6.85 18.30
N ALA A 166 1.38 -6.26 17.66
CA ALA A 166 0.43 -5.36 18.29
C ALA A 166 -0.66 -6.09 19.11
N GLY A 167 -0.57 -7.42 19.25
CA GLY A 167 -1.49 -8.26 20.04
C GLY A 167 -2.83 -8.53 19.36
N TYR A 168 -2.91 -8.49 18.02
CA TYR A 168 -4.04 -9.05 17.29
C TYR A 168 -3.93 -10.58 17.24
N ASP A 169 -5.07 -11.25 17.26
CA ASP A 169 -5.14 -12.71 17.23
C ASP A 169 -4.62 -13.26 15.90
N ALA A 170 -3.53 -14.02 15.96
CA ALA A 170 -2.91 -14.61 14.78
C ALA A 170 -3.86 -15.55 13.99
N GLN A 171 -4.82 -16.19 14.68
CA GLN A 171 -5.80 -17.07 14.05
C GLN A 171 -6.81 -16.30 13.18
N LYS A 172 -7.00 -15.01 13.44
CA LYS A 172 -7.86 -14.14 12.64
C LYS A 172 -7.14 -13.45 11.48
N ILE A 173 -5.83 -13.64 11.31
CA ILE A 173 -5.06 -12.92 10.29
C ILE A 173 -4.75 -13.86 9.12
N ARG A 174 -5.06 -13.41 7.90
CA ARG A 174 -4.74 -14.08 6.63
C ARG A 174 -3.89 -13.16 5.78
N VAL A 175 -3.00 -13.72 4.98
CA VAL A 175 -2.23 -12.94 3.98
C VAL A 175 -2.87 -13.15 2.62
N ILE A 176 -3.48 -12.08 2.11
CA ILE A 176 -4.10 -12.03 0.80
C ILE A 176 -3.54 -10.80 0.06
N PRO A 177 -2.53 -11.01 -0.80
CA PRO A 177 -1.89 -9.93 -1.53
C PRO A 177 -2.83 -9.15 -2.47
N ASN A 178 -2.41 -7.96 -2.87
CA ASN A 178 -3.00 -7.28 -4.00
C ASN A 178 -2.67 -8.03 -5.29
N PHE A 179 -3.43 -7.78 -6.34
CA PHE A 179 -3.27 -8.39 -7.66
C PHE A 179 -3.48 -7.36 -8.76
N LEU A 180 -3.04 -7.72 -9.97
CA LEU A 180 -3.29 -6.97 -11.19
C LEU A 180 -3.86 -7.90 -12.27
N PRO A 181 -4.58 -7.35 -13.26
CA PRO A 181 -4.77 -8.04 -14.56
C PRO A 181 -3.41 -8.28 -15.20
N ILE A 182 -3.09 -9.53 -15.49
CA ILE A 182 -1.79 -9.91 -16.05
C ILE A 182 -1.94 -10.10 -17.55
N PRO A 183 -1.06 -9.50 -18.39
CA PRO A 183 -1.04 -9.79 -19.82
C PRO A 183 -0.60 -11.23 -20.07
N GLN A 184 -1.00 -11.80 -21.21
CA GLN A 184 -0.62 -13.18 -21.57
C GLN A 184 0.89 -13.31 -21.80
N SER A 185 1.53 -12.24 -22.28
CA SER A 185 2.96 -12.17 -22.53
C SER A 185 3.44 -10.72 -22.44
N TYR A 186 4.74 -10.53 -22.33
CA TYR A 186 5.38 -9.22 -22.43
C TYR A 186 6.39 -9.21 -23.58
N ARG A 187 6.72 -8.02 -24.06
CA ARG A 187 7.77 -7.86 -25.06
C ARG A 187 9.13 -7.77 -24.35
N SER A 188 9.99 -8.74 -24.64
CA SER A 188 11.39 -8.66 -24.23
C SER A 188 12.11 -7.60 -25.08
N GLY A 189 13.06 -6.90 -24.45
CA GLY A 189 13.88 -5.90 -25.15
C GLY A 189 14.80 -5.15 -24.23
N VAL A 190 15.91 -4.64 -24.79
CA VAL A 190 16.84 -3.79 -24.04
C VAL A 190 16.12 -2.48 -23.73
N GLY A 191 16.04 -2.16 -22.46
CA GLY A 191 15.42 -0.91 -22.01
C GLY A 191 16.33 0.29 -22.25
N LYS A 192 15.70 1.48 -22.27
CA LYS A 192 16.37 2.74 -22.63
C LYS A 192 16.78 3.58 -21.40
N TYR A 193 16.19 3.34 -20.25
CA TYR A 193 16.37 4.16 -19.04
C TYR A 193 16.00 3.39 -17.77
N VAL A 194 16.51 3.89 -16.65
CA VAL A 194 16.06 3.50 -15.31
C VAL A 194 14.79 4.27 -14.99
N ALA A 195 13.73 3.58 -14.59
CA ALA A 195 12.41 4.16 -14.37
C ALA A 195 12.02 4.24 -12.89
N PHE A 196 11.31 5.32 -12.54
CA PHE A 196 10.55 5.44 -11.31
C PHE A 196 9.10 5.78 -11.65
N CYS A 197 8.15 5.10 -10.99
CA CYS A 197 6.72 5.42 -11.13
C CYS A 197 6.09 5.58 -9.74
N GLY A 198 5.59 6.79 -9.45
CA GLY A 198 4.97 7.11 -8.18
C GLY A 198 4.97 8.61 -7.87
N ARG A 199 4.50 8.98 -6.68
CA ARG A 199 4.55 10.39 -6.24
C ARG A 199 6.00 10.85 -6.14
N ILE A 200 6.29 12.00 -6.75
CA ILE A 200 7.62 12.63 -6.67
C ILE A 200 7.70 13.34 -5.32
N SER A 201 8.29 12.66 -4.33
CA SER A 201 8.36 13.13 -2.95
C SER A 201 9.53 12.50 -2.19
N ARG A 202 9.96 13.16 -1.09
CA ARG A 202 11.09 12.69 -0.27
C ARG A 202 10.79 11.37 0.45
N GLU A 203 9.53 11.13 0.84
CA GLU A 203 9.16 9.86 1.45
C GLU A 203 9.27 8.66 0.49
N LYS A 204 9.15 8.91 -0.82
CA LYS A 204 9.38 7.90 -1.87
C LYS A 204 10.86 7.76 -2.25
N GLY A 205 11.75 8.53 -1.60
CA GLY A 205 13.18 8.48 -1.83
C GLY A 205 13.63 9.02 -3.17
N VAL A 206 12.83 9.89 -3.79
CA VAL A 206 13.18 10.49 -5.09
C VAL A 206 14.46 11.33 -4.99
N ASP A 207 14.73 11.94 -3.84
CA ASP A 207 15.98 12.62 -3.54
C ASP A 207 17.22 11.70 -3.70
N LEU A 208 17.14 10.44 -3.26
CA LEU A 208 18.21 9.46 -3.44
C LEU A 208 18.37 9.09 -4.92
N ILE A 209 17.25 8.90 -5.64
CA ILE A 209 17.28 8.56 -7.08
C ILE A 209 17.92 9.69 -7.89
N LEU A 210 17.55 10.95 -7.61
CA LEU A 210 18.14 12.13 -8.28
C LEU A 210 19.62 12.28 -7.97
N GLU A 211 20.06 11.95 -6.75
CA GLU A 211 21.48 11.98 -6.40
C GLU A 211 22.26 10.89 -7.12
N VAL A 212 21.73 9.66 -7.24
CA VAL A 212 22.35 8.61 -8.06
C VAL A 212 22.43 9.04 -9.53
N ALA A 213 21.38 9.65 -10.07
CA ALA A 213 21.38 10.16 -11.45
C ALA A 213 22.47 11.21 -11.67
N ARG A 214 22.66 12.12 -10.71
CA ARG A 214 23.71 13.15 -10.76
C ARG A 214 25.11 12.57 -10.78
N ARG A 215 25.37 11.52 -10.01
CA ARG A 215 26.66 10.81 -9.94
C ARG A 215 26.96 9.98 -11.19
N ASN A 216 25.90 9.61 -11.95
CA ASN A 216 26.00 8.69 -13.09
C ASN A 216 25.42 9.33 -14.37
N PRO A 217 26.07 10.37 -14.95
CA PRO A 217 25.50 11.17 -16.05
C PRO A 217 25.26 10.37 -17.34
N ASN A 218 25.88 9.21 -17.50
CA ASN A 218 25.73 8.33 -18.66
C ASN A 218 24.53 7.35 -18.55
N ILE A 219 23.86 7.29 -17.40
CA ILE A 219 22.68 6.46 -17.19
C ILE A 219 21.44 7.35 -17.29
N PRO A 220 20.55 7.15 -18.28
CA PRO A 220 19.31 7.92 -18.37
C PRO A 220 18.27 7.47 -17.37
N PHE A 221 17.59 8.44 -16.76
CA PHE A 221 16.50 8.21 -15.82
C PHE A 221 15.21 8.87 -16.31
N LYS A 222 14.06 8.22 -16.08
CA LYS A 222 12.74 8.82 -16.28
C LYS A 222 11.86 8.60 -15.04
N LEU A 223 11.25 9.69 -14.56
CA LEU A 223 10.39 9.68 -13.38
C LEU A 223 8.96 10.07 -13.78
N ALA A 224 8.02 9.15 -13.58
CA ALA A 224 6.59 9.35 -13.84
C ALA A 224 5.84 9.55 -12.53
N GLY A 225 4.97 10.56 -12.47
CA GLY A 225 4.06 10.79 -11.35
C GLY A 225 3.82 12.25 -11.02
N GLU A 226 2.95 12.47 -10.03
CA GLU A 226 2.62 13.80 -9.55
C GLU A 226 3.71 14.34 -8.62
N VAL A 227 4.17 15.57 -8.88
CA VAL A 227 5.13 16.26 -8.01
C VAL A 227 4.43 16.75 -6.75
N ARG A 228 4.86 16.24 -5.59
CA ARG A 228 4.39 16.66 -4.27
C ARG A 228 5.38 17.61 -3.59
N ASP A 229 6.66 17.33 -3.70
CA ASP A 229 7.74 18.13 -3.15
C ASP A 229 8.41 18.91 -4.27
N LYS A 230 7.99 20.16 -4.48
CA LYS A 230 8.48 21.02 -5.58
C LYS A 230 9.97 21.27 -5.51
N GLU A 231 10.54 21.40 -4.32
CA GLU A 231 11.97 21.61 -4.11
C GLU A 231 12.85 20.51 -4.73
N LEU A 232 12.36 19.26 -4.80
CA LEU A 232 13.09 18.15 -5.41
C LEU A 232 13.34 18.34 -6.91
N VAL A 233 12.48 19.11 -7.57
CA VAL A 233 12.48 19.24 -9.02
C VAL A 233 13.05 20.59 -9.50
N GLU A 234 13.57 21.42 -8.59
CA GLU A 234 14.23 22.68 -8.94
C GLU A 234 15.59 22.50 -9.63
N GLN A 235 16.28 21.40 -9.33
CA GLN A 235 17.61 21.08 -9.89
C GLN A 235 17.67 19.61 -10.31
N ILE A 236 17.03 19.29 -11.43
CA ILE A 236 17.03 17.93 -11.99
C ILE A 236 18.33 17.69 -12.76
N PRO A 237 19.03 16.55 -12.58
CA PRO A 237 20.18 16.17 -13.40
C PRO A 237 19.83 16.10 -14.89
N ALA A 238 20.76 16.48 -15.77
CA ALA A 238 20.53 16.53 -17.22
C ALA A 238 20.13 15.18 -17.84
N ASN A 239 20.54 14.07 -17.22
CA ASN A 239 20.19 12.70 -17.62
C ASN A 239 18.90 12.18 -16.98
N CYS A 240 18.13 13.04 -16.29
CA CYS A 240 16.88 12.68 -15.64
C CYS A 240 15.72 13.48 -16.21
N GLU A 241 14.68 12.80 -16.71
CA GLU A 241 13.49 13.39 -17.29
C GLU A 241 12.28 13.19 -16.37
N LEU A 242 11.55 14.27 -16.06
CA LEU A 242 10.23 14.19 -15.42
C LEU A 242 9.15 14.13 -16.50
N VAL A 243 8.49 12.99 -16.64
CA VAL A 243 7.47 12.80 -17.68
C VAL A 243 6.04 13.14 -17.20
N GLY A 244 5.90 13.57 -15.93
CA GLY A 244 4.60 13.91 -15.35
C GLY A 244 3.75 12.69 -15.01
N TYR A 245 2.45 12.92 -14.80
CA TYR A 245 1.48 11.85 -14.56
C TYR A 245 1.15 11.14 -15.88
N LEU A 246 1.30 9.82 -15.91
CA LEU A 246 0.99 8.99 -17.07
C LEU A 246 -0.20 8.06 -16.79
N SER A 247 -0.97 7.74 -17.83
CA SER A 247 -2.06 6.76 -17.80
C SER A 247 -2.27 6.12 -19.17
N GLY A 248 -3.02 5.00 -19.24
CA GLY A 248 -3.32 4.30 -20.50
C GLY A 248 -2.08 3.90 -21.29
N ASP A 249 -2.10 4.14 -22.59
CA ASP A 249 -1.03 3.72 -23.51
C ASP A 249 0.31 4.40 -23.20
N ALA A 250 0.32 5.67 -22.77
CA ALA A 250 1.54 6.37 -22.41
C ALA A 250 2.23 5.73 -21.19
N LEU A 251 1.45 5.30 -20.20
CA LEU A 251 1.97 4.55 -19.05
C LEU A 251 2.49 3.18 -19.47
N SER A 252 1.77 2.48 -20.34
CA SER A 252 2.19 1.17 -20.87
C SER A 252 3.50 1.26 -21.64
N GLN A 253 3.65 2.28 -22.49
CA GLN A 253 4.90 2.54 -23.22
C GLN A 253 6.04 2.87 -22.27
N PHE A 254 5.79 3.67 -21.24
CA PHE A 254 6.78 4.01 -20.21
C PHE A 254 7.31 2.75 -19.50
N TYR A 255 6.42 1.81 -19.10
CA TYR A 255 6.87 0.55 -18.52
C TYR A 255 7.65 -0.30 -19.52
N GLN A 256 7.19 -0.39 -20.76
CA GLN A 256 7.79 -1.24 -21.78
C GLN A 256 9.20 -0.79 -22.18
N GLU A 257 9.45 0.52 -22.26
CA GLU A 257 10.74 1.09 -22.67
C GLU A 257 11.75 1.17 -21.54
N ALA A 258 11.37 0.98 -20.29
CA ALA A 258 12.27 0.94 -19.16
C ALA A 258 13.22 -0.26 -19.23
N ALA A 259 14.45 -0.10 -18.75
CA ALA A 259 15.37 -1.22 -18.51
C ALA A 259 14.94 -1.97 -17.24
N PHE A 260 14.80 -1.24 -16.16
CA PHE A 260 14.31 -1.71 -14.87
C PHE A 260 13.74 -0.55 -14.07
N PHE A 261 13.05 -0.87 -12.98
CA PHE A 261 12.47 0.11 -12.06
C PHE A 261 13.31 0.29 -10.81
N VAL A 262 13.29 1.50 -10.25
CA VAL A 262 13.89 1.82 -8.97
C VAL A 262 12.82 2.43 -8.04
N MET A 263 12.74 1.89 -6.82
CA MET A 263 11.92 2.40 -5.73
C MET A 263 12.82 2.61 -4.53
N ALA A 264 12.84 3.83 -3.96
CA ALA A 264 13.73 4.16 -2.85
C ALA A 264 12.97 4.61 -1.60
N SER A 265 11.73 4.10 -1.42
CA SER A 265 10.83 4.50 -0.34
C SER A 265 11.51 4.42 1.03
N LYS A 266 11.48 5.53 1.78
CA LYS A 266 12.08 5.65 3.11
C LYS A 266 11.17 5.11 4.23
N TRP A 267 9.95 4.73 3.90
CA TRP A 267 8.95 4.21 4.81
C TRP A 267 8.55 2.77 4.47
N TYR A 268 7.89 2.09 5.39
CA TYR A 268 7.39 0.75 5.13
C TYR A 268 6.20 0.78 4.16
N GLU A 269 6.46 0.49 2.89
CA GLU A 269 5.38 0.19 1.96
C GLU A 269 4.68 -1.10 2.39
N GLY A 270 3.36 -1.04 2.47
CA GLY A 270 2.58 -2.24 2.75
C GLY A 270 2.66 -3.23 1.59
N PHE A 271 2.42 -2.73 0.37
CA PHE A 271 2.49 -3.50 -0.87
C PHE A 271 2.71 -2.54 -2.05
N PRO A 272 3.95 -2.37 -2.51
CA PRO A 272 4.26 -1.46 -3.62
C PRO A 272 3.77 -2.03 -4.95
N MET A 273 2.58 -1.58 -5.41
CA MET A 273 1.93 -2.05 -6.65
C MET A 273 2.81 -1.88 -7.89
N SER A 274 3.65 -0.84 -7.92
CA SER A 274 4.55 -0.58 -9.05
C SER A 274 5.55 -1.70 -9.34
N ILE A 275 5.86 -2.56 -8.35
CA ILE A 275 6.67 -3.78 -8.61
C ILE A 275 5.87 -4.76 -9.48
N LEU A 276 4.60 -4.98 -9.17
CA LEU A 276 3.75 -5.85 -9.97
C LEU A 276 3.48 -5.26 -11.35
N GLU A 277 3.28 -3.95 -11.41
CA GLU A 277 3.10 -3.23 -12.68
C GLU A 277 4.36 -3.37 -13.56
N ALA A 278 5.56 -3.21 -13.01
CA ALA A 278 6.81 -3.45 -13.73
C ALA A 278 6.94 -4.92 -14.17
N ALA A 279 6.59 -5.87 -13.30
CA ALA A 279 6.63 -7.30 -13.60
C ALA A 279 5.69 -7.69 -14.75
N CYS A 280 4.55 -7.00 -14.97
CA CYS A 280 3.69 -7.18 -16.13
C CYS A 280 4.42 -6.96 -17.46
N TYR A 281 5.47 -6.17 -17.46
CA TYR A 281 6.31 -5.85 -18.63
C TYR A 281 7.67 -6.57 -18.60
N GLY A 282 7.84 -7.56 -17.71
CA GLY A 282 9.10 -8.28 -17.54
C GLY A 282 10.23 -7.37 -17.09
N LYS A 283 9.94 -6.36 -16.26
CA LYS A 283 10.94 -5.41 -15.75
C LYS A 283 11.23 -5.68 -14.28
N PRO A 284 12.49 -5.98 -13.91
CA PRO A 284 12.85 -6.15 -12.52
C PRO A 284 12.82 -4.80 -11.78
N THR A 285 12.73 -4.86 -10.45
CA THR A 285 12.73 -3.67 -9.60
C THR A 285 13.87 -3.71 -8.59
N ILE A 286 14.55 -2.57 -8.40
CA ILE A 286 15.45 -2.35 -7.28
C ILE A 286 14.65 -1.66 -6.18
N GLY A 287 14.63 -2.23 -4.97
CA GLY A 287 13.87 -1.72 -3.83
C GLY A 287 14.64 -1.78 -2.50
N PRO A 288 14.22 -1.02 -1.47
CA PRO A 288 14.87 -1.06 -0.17
C PRO A 288 14.57 -2.38 0.57
N ALA A 289 15.54 -2.86 1.33
CA ALA A 289 15.45 -4.12 2.07
C ALA A 289 14.55 -4.02 3.33
N HIS A 290 13.35 -3.47 3.20
CA HIS A 290 12.36 -3.37 4.29
C HIS A 290 10.90 -3.40 3.78
N GLY A 291 9.96 -3.56 4.71
CA GLY A 291 8.52 -3.56 4.41
C GLY A 291 8.12 -4.63 3.39
N GLY A 292 7.14 -4.33 2.56
CA GLY A 292 6.65 -5.23 1.50
C GLY A 292 7.66 -5.48 0.38
N PHE A 293 8.71 -4.66 0.24
CA PHE A 293 9.73 -4.86 -0.81
C PHE A 293 10.45 -6.19 -0.65
N THR A 294 10.88 -6.53 0.57
CA THR A 294 11.62 -7.78 0.84
C THR A 294 10.80 -9.01 0.53
N GLU A 295 9.50 -8.96 0.75
CA GLU A 295 8.59 -10.08 0.50
C GLU A 295 8.32 -10.26 -0.99
N ILE A 296 8.07 -9.15 -1.72
CA ILE A 296 7.71 -9.21 -3.12
C ILE A 296 8.95 -9.47 -3.99
N ILE A 297 10.04 -8.72 -3.78
CA ILE A 297 11.28 -8.87 -4.54
C ILE A 297 11.97 -10.19 -4.21
N GLY A 298 11.97 -10.60 -2.94
CA GLY A 298 12.63 -11.81 -2.50
C GLY A 298 14.14 -11.64 -2.31
N ARG A 299 14.82 -12.76 -1.98
CA ARG A 299 16.28 -12.82 -1.81
C ARG A 299 16.81 -14.10 -2.44
N GLY A 300 18.11 -14.12 -2.75
CA GLY A 300 18.79 -15.27 -3.33
C GLY A 300 18.31 -15.60 -4.74
N ASP A 301 18.32 -16.88 -5.10
CA ASP A 301 18.05 -17.36 -6.46
C ASP A 301 16.61 -17.13 -6.94
N SER A 302 15.66 -17.00 -6.02
CA SER A 302 14.27 -16.71 -6.32
C SER A 302 13.93 -15.22 -6.40
N ALA A 303 14.93 -14.34 -6.24
CA ALA A 303 14.70 -12.90 -6.29
C ALA A 303 14.30 -12.45 -7.70
N ILE A 304 13.29 -11.56 -7.77
CA ILE A 304 12.79 -10.97 -9.01
C ILE A 304 13.33 -9.55 -9.25
N GLY A 305 14.33 -9.16 -8.51
CA GLY A 305 14.94 -7.84 -8.55
C GLY A 305 16.12 -7.75 -7.59
N LYS A 306 16.52 -6.55 -7.24
CA LYS A 306 17.61 -6.31 -6.29
C LYS A 306 17.12 -5.55 -5.06
N LEU A 307 17.71 -5.85 -3.91
CA LEU A 307 17.46 -5.12 -2.67
C LEU A 307 18.69 -4.29 -2.31
N PHE A 308 18.47 -3.07 -1.82
CA PHE A 308 19.53 -2.22 -1.25
C PHE A 308 19.23 -1.90 0.21
N GLU A 309 20.27 -1.55 0.97
CA GLU A 309 20.13 -1.14 2.36
C GLU A 309 19.31 0.19 2.46
N PRO A 310 18.22 0.24 3.24
CA PRO A 310 17.36 1.41 3.31
C PRO A 310 18.10 2.69 3.67
N ASN A 311 17.87 3.76 2.91
CA ASN A 311 18.52 5.08 3.02
C ASN A 311 20.04 5.08 2.77
N ASN A 312 20.61 3.99 2.27
CA ASN A 312 22.01 3.94 1.89
C ASN A 312 22.14 4.29 0.40
N LEU A 313 22.63 5.51 0.15
CA LEU A 313 22.80 6.06 -1.21
C LEU A 313 23.85 5.26 -2.01
N ASP A 314 24.97 4.90 -1.39
CA ASP A 314 26.06 4.20 -2.07
C ASP A 314 25.67 2.76 -2.44
N ASP A 315 24.87 2.08 -1.60
CA ASP A 315 24.33 0.77 -1.94
C ASP A 315 23.28 0.86 -3.05
N LEU A 316 22.39 1.86 -3.02
CA LEU A 316 21.45 2.11 -4.10
C LEU A 316 22.17 2.35 -5.44
N GLU A 317 23.17 3.21 -5.44
CA GLU A 317 24.01 3.49 -6.61
C GLU A 317 24.69 2.22 -7.14
N ARG A 318 25.30 1.44 -6.25
CA ARG A 318 25.95 0.18 -6.62
C ARG A 318 24.97 -0.79 -7.30
N GLN A 319 23.75 -0.96 -6.75
CA GLN A 319 22.74 -1.84 -7.35
C GLN A 319 22.28 -1.35 -8.72
N ILE A 320 22.06 -0.03 -8.88
CA ILE A 320 21.64 0.57 -10.15
C ILE A 320 22.75 0.41 -11.21
N VAL A 321 23.97 0.79 -10.90
CA VAL A 321 25.09 0.72 -11.85
C VAL A 321 25.39 -0.73 -12.23
N SER A 322 25.45 -1.64 -11.26
CA SER A 322 25.69 -3.06 -11.50
C SER A 322 24.61 -3.65 -12.43
N LEU A 323 23.33 -3.36 -12.20
CA LEU A 323 22.25 -3.90 -13.01
C LEU A 323 22.20 -3.25 -14.39
N TRP A 324 22.49 -1.94 -14.51
CA TRP A 324 22.52 -1.23 -15.79
C TRP A 324 23.52 -1.85 -16.79
N HIS A 325 24.65 -2.33 -16.30
CA HIS A 325 25.70 -2.97 -17.11
C HIS A 325 25.52 -4.49 -17.27
N ALA A 326 24.40 -5.06 -16.81
CA ALA A 326 24.13 -6.50 -16.85
C ALA A 326 22.82 -6.82 -17.59
N PRO A 327 22.74 -6.64 -18.93
CA PRO A 327 21.50 -6.84 -19.69
C PRO A 327 20.93 -8.25 -19.57
N ASP A 328 21.77 -9.29 -19.52
CA ASP A 328 21.34 -10.67 -19.35
C ASP A 328 20.68 -10.89 -17.99
N GLU A 329 21.21 -10.26 -16.93
CA GLU A 329 20.63 -10.30 -15.60
C GLU A 329 19.29 -9.54 -15.54
N ILE A 330 19.16 -8.41 -16.24
CA ILE A 330 17.88 -7.70 -16.39
C ILE A 330 16.84 -8.63 -17.02
N ALA A 331 17.21 -9.30 -18.13
CA ALA A 331 16.32 -10.22 -18.82
C ALA A 331 15.90 -11.40 -17.92
N ARG A 332 16.86 -12.01 -17.22
CA ARG A 332 16.63 -13.14 -16.29
C ARG A 332 15.70 -12.74 -15.17
N LEU A 333 15.98 -11.64 -14.46
CA LEU A 333 15.17 -11.15 -13.37
C LEU A 333 13.78 -10.72 -13.85
N GLY A 334 13.67 -10.12 -15.03
CA GLY A 334 12.41 -9.73 -15.65
C GLY A 334 11.53 -10.93 -15.97
N GLN A 335 12.10 -12.01 -16.50
CA GLN A 335 11.39 -13.27 -16.74
C GLN A 335 10.87 -13.86 -15.40
N MET A 336 11.71 -13.94 -14.38
CA MET A 336 11.33 -14.43 -13.06
C MET A 336 10.24 -13.57 -12.42
N ALA A 337 10.30 -12.22 -12.63
CA ALA A 337 9.27 -11.31 -12.12
C ALA A 337 7.90 -11.58 -12.76
N PHE A 338 7.86 -11.80 -14.07
CA PHE A 338 6.64 -12.11 -14.77
C PHE A 338 6.07 -13.47 -14.37
N GLU A 339 6.90 -14.51 -14.24
CA GLU A 339 6.50 -15.84 -13.78
C GLU A 339 5.93 -15.81 -12.36
N LYS A 340 6.62 -15.15 -11.44
CA LYS A 340 6.13 -14.95 -10.06
C LYS A 340 4.79 -14.23 -10.02
N LEU A 341 4.62 -13.19 -10.87
CA LEU A 341 3.37 -12.47 -10.98
C LEU A 341 2.22 -13.40 -11.37
N GLN A 342 2.42 -14.26 -12.36
CA GLN A 342 1.42 -15.24 -12.81
C GLN A 342 1.08 -16.26 -11.73
N CYS A 343 2.09 -16.78 -11.04
CA CYS A 343 1.92 -17.85 -10.05
C CYS A 343 1.34 -17.37 -8.71
N GLU A 344 1.67 -16.14 -8.27
CA GLU A 344 1.36 -15.69 -6.91
C GLU A 344 0.34 -14.56 -6.86
N TYR A 345 0.26 -13.69 -7.90
CA TYR A 345 -0.50 -12.43 -7.88
C TYR A 345 -1.55 -12.33 -9.00
N SER A 346 -1.84 -13.43 -9.69
CA SER A 346 -2.92 -13.43 -10.68
C SER A 346 -4.29 -13.32 -10.02
N SER A 347 -5.24 -12.75 -10.78
CA SER A 347 -6.63 -12.60 -10.34
C SER A 347 -7.22 -13.91 -9.84
N GLU A 348 -6.95 -15.01 -10.54
CA GLU A 348 -7.45 -16.34 -10.20
C GLU A 348 -6.86 -16.89 -8.89
N VAL A 349 -5.55 -16.73 -8.69
CA VAL A 349 -4.88 -17.17 -7.44
C VAL A 349 -5.39 -16.36 -6.24
N ILE A 350 -5.55 -15.06 -6.41
CA ILE A 350 -6.04 -14.19 -5.33
C ILE A 350 -7.54 -14.39 -5.09
N TYR A 351 -8.33 -14.65 -6.13
CA TYR A 351 -9.74 -15.01 -5.97
C TYR A 351 -9.91 -16.24 -5.07
N LYS A 352 -9.18 -17.32 -5.34
CA LYS A 352 -9.26 -18.55 -4.51
C LYS A 352 -8.98 -18.30 -3.03
N LYS A 353 -8.03 -17.40 -2.71
CA LYS A 353 -7.73 -17.01 -1.33
C LYS A 353 -8.92 -16.26 -0.69
N TRP A 354 -9.53 -15.33 -1.44
CA TRP A 354 -10.69 -14.58 -0.96
C TRP A 354 -11.93 -15.47 -0.81
N ASP A 355 -12.23 -16.30 -1.79
CA ASP A 355 -13.37 -17.22 -1.76
C ASP A 355 -13.29 -18.19 -0.58
N SER A 356 -12.10 -18.81 -0.39
CA SER A 356 -11.85 -19.69 0.77
C SER A 356 -12.09 -18.96 2.10
N LEU A 357 -11.62 -17.72 2.24
CA LEU A 357 -11.85 -16.94 3.46
C LEU A 357 -13.32 -16.62 3.67
N PHE A 358 -14.03 -16.18 2.62
CA PHE A 358 -15.45 -15.87 2.72
C PHE A 358 -16.28 -17.10 3.07
N GLN A 359 -16.03 -18.24 2.43
CA GLN A 359 -16.71 -19.50 2.74
C GLN A 359 -16.42 -19.97 4.18
N GLU A 360 -15.16 -19.82 4.66
CA GLU A 360 -14.83 -20.12 6.06
C GLU A 360 -15.69 -19.31 7.04
N LEU A 361 -15.83 -18.01 6.77
CA LEU A 361 -16.55 -17.10 7.66
C LEU A 361 -18.05 -17.31 7.62
N VAL A 362 -18.65 -17.50 6.44
CA VAL A 362 -20.07 -17.75 6.29
C VAL A 362 -20.48 -19.07 6.97
N ARG A 363 -19.65 -20.10 6.95
CA ARG A 363 -19.92 -21.38 7.66
C ARG A 363 -19.87 -21.27 9.18
N LYS A 364 -19.16 -20.29 9.74
CA LYS A 364 -18.98 -20.09 11.18
C LYS A 364 -20.06 -19.23 11.81
N HIS A 365 -20.83 -18.53 11.00
CA HIS A 365 -21.93 -17.63 11.39
C HIS A 365 -23.31 -18.16 11.01
#